data_24825aab6edfc38afbed888bdc3b9dd0
#
_entry.id   24825aab6edfc38afbed888bdc3b9dd0
#
_cell.length_a   1.000
_cell.length_b   1.000
_cell.length_c   1.000
_cell.angle_alpha   90.00
_cell.angle_beta   90.00
_cell.angle_gamma   90.00
#
_symmetry.space_group_name_H-M   'P 1'
#
loop_
_entity.id
_entity.type
_entity.pdbx_description
1 polymer ?
#
loop_
_entity_poly.entity_id
_entity_poly.type
_entity_poly.pdbx_seq_one_letter_code
_entity_poly.pdbx_strand_id
1 'polypeptide(L)'
;MLKAMRQMSATAERAGVARGEAVRDPVRDEACGPPGEHQGTGLAKEKAGPGGLLDAALTRENLQAAWKRVKANKGAAGVDGLGIEQTVRMLQTSWPDIRQELLAGRYRPRPVRRVMIPKPDGSQRELGIPTVLDRLIDPTFSNHSHGFRPGRRAHDAVKAARAYVQSGKRVVVDVDLAKFFDRVNHDILIERLKRRIDDAAVLRLIRADLNAGIMDGGVVIERDQGTPQGGPLSPLLANVLLDDVDKALEARGYSFARYADDCNVYVGSVKAGERVLGWLRMLYGELKLQINEAKSAVCSAVGRKFLGYALWVAKGREVKCAVAHKALGNFKARIRQLTRRSGGCSMVQVVERLRPYLLGWKAYFALAQTPKVWRGLDEWLRHRLRAIQLKHWKRSSAIYRELKVLGAADGVAKQVAGNSRRWWRNSDGLLKTVLTIAYFDRLGLPRIS
;
A
#
# COMPACT_ATOMS: atom_id res chain seq x y z
N MET A 1 4.39 -3.24 -3.91
CA MET A 1 3.26 -4.17 -3.75
C MET A 1 3.12 -4.71 -2.32
N LEU A 2 4.13 -5.35 -1.74
CA LEU A 2 4.14 -5.75 -0.32
C LEU A 2 4.05 -4.56 0.67
N LYS A 3 4.55 -3.36 0.31
CA LYS A 3 4.40 -2.14 1.12
C LYS A 3 2.94 -1.70 1.25
N ALA A 4 2.18 -1.66 0.15
CA ALA A 4 0.75 -1.32 0.18
C ALA A 4 -0.08 -2.34 0.98
N MET A 5 0.27 -3.63 0.88
CA MET A 5 -0.41 -4.67 1.65
C MET A 5 -0.18 -4.59 3.16
N ARG A 6 0.95 -4.02 3.62
CA ARG A 6 1.24 -3.85 5.06
C ARG A 6 0.61 -2.60 5.66
N GLN A 7 0.53 -1.50 4.91
CA GLN A 7 -0.19 -0.31 5.37
C GLN A 7 -1.68 -0.61 5.59
N MET A 8 -2.27 -1.54 4.84
CA MET A 8 -3.68 -1.92 4.97
C MET A 8 -3.95 -2.92 6.11
N SER A 9 -2.97 -3.73 6.53
CA SER A 9 -3.10 -4.60 7.71
C SER A 9 -3.30 -3.77 8.99
N ALA A 10 -2.62 -2.63 9.12
CA ALA A 10 -2.78 -1.72 10.26
C ALA A 10 -4.14 -1.00 10.28
N THR A 11 -4.81 -0.88 9.12
CA THR A 11 -6.13 -0.22 9.03
C THR A 11 -7.28 -1.19 9.30
N ALA A 12 -7.09 -2.48 9.01
CA ALA A 12 -8.12 -3.52 9.23
C ALA A 12 -8.33 -3.84 10.73
N GLU A 13 -7.31 -3.67 11.58
CA GLU A 13 -7.44 -3.86 13.04
C GLU A 13 -8.29 -2.77 13.72
N ARG A 14 -8.57 -1.63 13.05
CA ARG A 14 -9.39 -0.52 13.61
C ARG A 14 -10.86 -0.53 13.20
N ALA A 15 -11.26 -1.39 12.27
CA ALA A 15 -12.65 -1.45 11.78
C ALA A 15 -13.55 -2.40 12.56
N GLY A 16 -13.11 -2.96 13.67
CA GLY A 16 -13.77 -4.05 14.41
C GLY A 16 -14.69 -3.65 15.54
N VAL A 17 -14.99 -2.37 15.78
CA VAL A 17 -15.95 -1.97 16.83
C VAL A 17 -16.80 -0.78 16.38
N ALA A 18 -17.94 -1.05 15.80
CA ALA A 18 -19.19 -0.27 15.96
C ALA A 18 -20.35 -1.05 15.35
N ARG A 19 -21.21 -1.56 16.19
CA ARG A 19 -22.57 -2.03 15.85
C ARG A 19 -23.56 -0.89 16.08
N GLY A 20 -24.58 -0.85 15.19
CA GLY A 20 -25.90 -0.29 15.51
C GLY A 20 -26.25 0.97 14.73
N GLU A 21 -27.13 0.82 13.86
CA GLU A 21 -28.50 1.33 13.68
C GLU A 21 -28.80 1.73 12.23
N ALA A 22 -29.90 1.16 11.76
CA ALA A 22 -30.49 1.39 10.44
C ALA A 22 -31.39 2.62 10.48
N VAL A 23 -31.25 3.54 9.52
CA VAL A 23 -32.31 4.50 9.17
C VAL A 23 -32.46 4.54 7.65
N ARG A 24 -33.75 4.52 7.26
CA ARG A 24 -34.28 4.40 5.89
C ARG A 24 -34.13 5.69 5.08
N ASP A 25 -34.02 5.47 3.74
CA ASP A 25 -34.10 6.48 2.68
C ASP A 25 -35.38 7.37 2.73
N PRO A 26 -35.34 8.55 2.07
CA PRO A 26 -36.12 8.61 0.84
C PRO A 26 -35.42 9.28 -0.35
N VAL A 27 -35.72 8.72 -1.51
CA VAL A 27 -35.46 9.19 -2.87
C VAL A 27 -36.03 10.59 -3.10
N ARG A 28 -35.28 11.47 -3.77
CA ARG A 28 -35.80 12.54 -4.62
C ARG A 28 -34.90 12.76 -5.82
N ASP A 29 -35.49 12.59 -6.99
CA ASP A 29 -35.04 13.05 -8.29
C ASP A 29 -34.97 14.58 -8.32
N GLU A 30 -33.85 15.13 -8.83
CA GLU A 30 -33.89 16.48 -9.40
C GLU A 30 -32.90 16.61 -10.59
N ALA A 31 -33.38 17.36 -11.56
CA ALA A 31 -32.99 17.44 -12.95
C ALA A 31 -31.62 18.11 -13.21
N CYS A 32 -31.03 17.68 -14.33
CA CYS A 32 -29.84 18.20 -14.98
C CYS A 32 -30.05 19.63 -15.52
N GLY A 33 -29.20 20.58 -15.07
CA GLY A 33 -29.04 21.91 -15.66
C GLY A 33 -27.62 22.04 -16.25
N PRO A 34 -27.40 22.93 -17.27
CA PRO A 34 -26.14 22.98 -18.01
C PRO A 34 -25.01 23.67 -17.25
N PRO A 35 -23.72 23.40 -17.62
CA PRO A 35 -22.56 23.86 -16.87
C PRO A 35 -22.32 25.35 -17.00
N GLY A 36 -22.36 26.05 -15.87
CA GLY A 36 -21.94 27.44 -15.75
C GLY A 36 -20.43 27.60 -15.81
N GLU A 37 -19.99 28.65 -16.45
CA GLU A 37 -18.61 29.11 -16.57
C GLU A 37 -17.96 29.31 -15.18
N HIS A 38 -16.93 28.56 -14.85
CA HIS A 38 -16.12 28.81 -13.68
C HIS A 38 -15.04 29.84 -14.00
N GLN A 39 -15.28 31.05 -13.56
CA GLN A 39 -14.27 32.10 -13.39
C GLN A 39 -13.19 31.59 -12.44
N GLY A 40 -11.92 31.71 -12.85
CA GLY A 40 -10.76 31.36 -12.07
C GLY A 40 -10.67 32.16 -10.77
N THR A 41 -11.00 31.54 -9.66
CA THR A 41 -10.68 32.07 -8.33
C THR A 41 -9.21 31.82 -8.05
N GLY A 42 -8.43 32.92 -8.01
CA GLY A 42 -7.06 32.91 -7.52
C GLY A 42 -7.04 32.30 -6.12
N LEU A 43 -6.18 31.26 -5.92
CA LEU A 43 -5.94 30.64 -4.65
C LEU A 43 -5.51 31.70 -3.63
N ALA A 44 -6.41 32.05 -2.71
CA ALA A 44 -6.08 32.86 -1.54
C ALA A 44 -5.02 32.07 -0.74
N LYS A 45 -3.81 32.62 -0.64
CA LYS A 45 -2.79 32.14 0.30
C LYS A 45 -3.37 32.29 1.70
N GLU A 46 -3.80 31.21 2.32
CA GLU A 46 -4.07 31.22 3.75
C GLU A 46 -2.75 31.58 4.46
N LYS A 47 -2.69 32.78 4.98
CA LYS A 47 -1.60 33.22 5.84
C LYS A 47 -1.60 32.32 7.08
N ALA A 48 -0.50 31.61 7.31
CA ALA A 48 -0.23 30.99 8.60
C ALA A 48 -0.50 32.04 9.70
N GLY A 49 -1.15 31.62 10.80
CA GLY A 49 -1.41 32.49 11.94
C GLY A 49 -0.14 33.19 12.45
N PRO A 50 -0.18 34.06 13.46
CA PRO A 50 0.92 34.94 13.90
C PRO A 50 2.22 34.24 14.31
N GLY A 51 2.31 32.89 14.26
CA GLY A 51 3.53 32.10 14.27
C GLY A 51 3.61 31.32 12.95
N GLY A 52 4.77 31.24 12.30
CA GLY A 52 4.97 30.56 11.01
C GLY A 52 4.57 29.07 11.03
N LEU A 53 4.68 28.41 9.87
CA LEU A 53 4.40 26.95 9.73
C LEU A 53 5.27 26.11 10.67
N LEU A 54 6.48 26.53 10.94
CA LEU A 54 7.36 25.86 11.91
C LEU A 54 6.76 25.88 13.31
N ASP A 55 6.25 27.02 13.77
CA ASP A 55 5.59 27.11 15.08
C ASP A 55 4.34 26.23 15.15
N ALA A 56 3.52 26.22 14.10
CA ALA A 56 2.37 25.32 14.01
C ALA A 56 2.80 23.84 14.06
N ALA A 57 3.93 23.48 13.46
CA ALA A 57 4.47 22.12 13.51
C ALA A 57 4.97 21.74 14.91
N LEU A 58 5.43 22.71 15.69
CA LEU A 58 5.96 22.52 17.03
C LEU A 58 4.91 22.65 18.14
N THR A 59 3.63 22.82 17.81
CA THR A 59 2.53 22.83 18.79
C THR A 59 2.40 21.46 19.45
N ARG A 60 1.97 21.45 20.73
CA ARG A 60 1.80 20.23 21.52
C ARG A 60 0.85 19.25 20.86
N GLU A 61 -0.27 19.73 20.32
CA GLU A 61 -1.31 18.94 19.65
C GLU A 61 -0.76 18.25 18.41
N ASN A 62 0.01 18.98 17.59
CA ASN A 62 0.61 18.41 16.39
C ASN A 62 1.69 17.40 16.72
N LEU A 63 2.53 17.68 17.71
CA LEU A 63 3.57 16.74 18.18
C LEU A 63 2.95 15.45 18.73
N GLN A 64 1.87 15.54 19.49
CA GLN A 64 1.15 14.36 19.99
C GLN A 64 0.54 13.54 18.84
N ALA A 65 -0.09 14.19 17.86
CA ALA A 65 -0.64 13.53 16.69
C ALA A 65 0.45 12.81 15.86
N ALA A 66 1.58 13.47 15.65
CA ALA A 66 2.74 12.92 14.96
C ALA A 66 3.35 11.75 15.71
N TRP A 67 3.52 11.87 17.05
CA TRP A 67 4.03 10.78 17.89
C TRP A 67 3.11 9.55 17.83
N LYS A 68 1.79 9.74 17.87
CA LYS A 68 0.80 8.66 17.72
C LYS A 68 0.98 7.90 16.41
N ARG A 69 1.27 8.61 15.30
CA ARG A 69 1.57 7.98 13.99
C ARG A 69 2.87 7.16 14.04
N VAL A 70 3.95 7.71 14.61
CA VAL A 70 5.23 6.99 14.75
C VAL A 70 5.08 5.72 15.56
N LYS A 71 4.40 5.80 16.71
CA LYS A 71 4.12 4.63 17.57
C LYS A 71 3.29 3.56 16.84
N ALA A 72 2.30 3.98 16.03
CA ALA A 72 1.47 3.07 15.24
C ALA A 72 2.27 2.35 14.14
N ASN A 73 3.30 2.99 13.59
CA ASN A 73 4.14 2.41 12.55
C ASN A 73 5.13 1.35 13.05
N LYS A 74 5.34 1.22 14.37
CA LYS A 74 6.25 0.25 14.99
C LYS A 74 7.63 0.21 14.31
N GLY A 75 8.21 1.40 14.06
CA GLY A 75 9.47 1.55 13.35
C GLY A 75 10.66 0.92 14.09
N ALA A 76 11.70 0.53 13.33
CA ALA A 76 12.97 0.08 13.91
C ALA A 76 13.81 1.27 14.38
N ALA A 77 14.79 0.99 15.24
CA ALA A 77 15.76 1.98 15.73
C ALA A 77 16.57 2.62 14.58
N GLY A 78 16.86 3.92 14.70
CA GLY A 78 17.66 4.65 13.74
C GLY A 78 19.18 4.40 13.91
N VAL A 79 19.99 5.37 13.45
CA VAL A 79 21.46 5.34 13.64
C VAL A 79 21.89 5.44 15.10
N ASP A 80 21.04 6.01 15.93
CA ASP A 80 21.21 6.13 17.39
C ASP A 80 20.93 4.85 18.16
N GLY A 81 20.41 3.83 17.51
CA GLY A 81 20.03 2.56 18.14
C GLY A 81 18.81 2.64 19.06
N LEU A 82 18.15 3.81 19.20
CA LEU A 82 17.05 4.02 20.13
C LEU A 82 15.74 3.42 19.60
N GLY A 83 15.13 2.55 20.38
CA GLY A 83 13.74 2.09 20.14
C GLY A 83 12.72 3.16 20.53
N ILE A 84 11.43 2.91 20.19
CA ILE A 84 10.34 3.87 20.40
C ILE A 84 10.25 4.36 21.84
N GLU A 85 10.37 3.47 22.85
CA GLU A 85 10.28 3.84 24.26
C GLU A 85 11.49 4.64 24.75
N GLN A 86 12.68 4.28 24.26
CA GLN A 86 13.91 5.01 24.56
C GLN A 86 13.90 6.41 23.95
N THR A 87 13.38 6.55 22.73
CA THR A 87 13.18 7.85 22.07
C THR A 87 12.25 8.76 22.88
N VAL A 88 11.16 8.22 23.47
CA VAL A 88 10.29 9.03 24.37
C VAL A 88 11.09 9.60 25.53
N ARG A 89 11.85 8.77 26.22
CA ARG A 89 12.65 9.22 27.38
C ARG A 89 13.67 10.29 26.99
N MET A 90 14.35 10.10 25.87
CA MET A 90 15.28 11.09 25.32
C MET A 90 14.58 12.40 25.00
N LEU A 91 13.42 12.36 24.33
CA LEU A 91 12.66 13.56 24.00
C LEU A 91 12.12 14.29 25.23
N GLN A 92 11.79 13.60 26.32
CA GLN A 92 11.35 14.24 27.57
C GLN A 92 12.42 15.15 28.17
N THR A 93 13.69 14.79 28.02
CA THR A 93 14.83 15.57 28.58
C THR A 93 15.38 16.56 27.57
N SER A 94 15.54 16.19 26.31
CA SER A 94 16.25 16.97 25.28
C SER A 94 15.34 17.84 24.41
N TRP A 95 14.00 17.78 24.60
CA TRP A 95 13.06 18.51 23.76
C TRP A 95 13.25 20.04 23.79
N PRO A 96 13.50 20.70 24.93
CA PRO A 96 13.73 22.15 24.95
C PRO A 96 14.87 22.57 24.06
N ASP A 97 15.99 21.84 24.08
CA ASP A 97 17.17 22.14 23.27
C ASP A 97 16.92 21.90 21.80
N ILE A 98 16.32 20.76 21.45
CA ILE A 98 15.92 20.42 20.08
C ILE A 98 14.97 21.49 19.53
N ARG A 99 13.98 21.94 20.30
CA ARG A 99 13.06 22.98 19.91
C ARG A 99 13.76 24.30 19.66
N GLN A 100 14.71 24.67 20.52
CA GLN A 100 15.50 25.89 20.36
C GLN A 100 16.37 25.82 19.09
N GLU A 101 17.02 24.69 18.82
CA GLU A 101 17.79 24.50 17.58
C GLU A 101 16.94 24.57 16.32
N LEU A 102 15.73 24.00 16.35
CA LEU A 102 14.76 24.04 15.24
C LEU A 102 14.35 25.50 14.94
N LEU A 103 13.95 26.25 15.98
CA LEU A 103 13.53 27.65 15.84
C LEU A 103 14.69 28.54 15.39
N ALA A 104 15.89 28.28 15.88
CA ALA A 104 17.10 29.00 15.47
C ALA A 104 17.63 28.59 14.08
N GLY A 105 17.05 27.59 13.43
CA GLY A 105 17.49 27.07 12.14
C GLY A 105 18.85 26.36 12.16
N ARG A 106 19.33 25.99 13.33
CA ARG A 106 20.61 25.28 13.55
C ARG A 106 20.48 23.77 13.59
N TYR A 107 19.25 23.26 13.75
CA TYR A 107 19.02 21.82 13.80
C TYR A 107 19.53 21.10 12.54
N ARG A 108 20.28 20.04 12.73
CA ARG A 108 20.81 19.16 11.67
C ARG A 108 20.26 17.75 11.83
N PRO A 109 19.43 17.27 10.90
CA PRO A 109 18.96 15.88 10.88
C PRO A 109 20.14 14.92 10.80
N ARG A 110 20.07 13.81 11.56
CA ARG A 110 21.07 12.74 11.49
C ARG A 110 20.87 11.92 10.22
N PRO A 111 21.94 11.26 9.68
CA PRO A 111 21.82 10.37 8.55
C PRO A 111 20.80 9.26 8.77
N VAL A 112 20.13 8.83 7.70
CA VAL A 112 19.17 7.71 7.77
C VAL A 112 19.91 6.40 7.68
N ARG A 113 19.72 5.49 8.64
CA ARG A 113 20.31 4.15 8.60
C ARG A 113 19.75 3.35 7.42
N ARG A 114 20.63 2.95 6.50
CA ARG A 114 20.28 2.00 5.45
C ARG A 114 20.20 0.59 6.05
N VAL A 115 19.03 0.01 6.01
CA VAL A 115 18.85 -1.39 6.38
C VAL A 115 18.43 -2.14 5.13
N MET A 116 19.29 -3.02 4.64
CA MET A 116 18.98 -3.98 3.58
C MET A 116 18.02 -5.03 4.16
N ILE A 117 16.74 -4.71 4.21
CA ILE A 117 15.74 -5.65 4.68
C ILE A 117 15.02 -6.25 3.48
N PRO A 118 14.77 -7.55 3.49
CA PRO A 118 13.61 -8.07 2.80
C PRO A 118 12.34 -7.62 3.57
N LYS A 119 12.20 -6.28 3.67
CA LYS A 119 11.17 -5.47 4.32
C LYS A 119 10.30 -6.14 5.38
N PRO A 120 10.19 -5.58 6.58
CA PRO A 120 9.36 -4.46 6.95
C PRO A 120 10.08 -3.35 7.73
N ASP A 121 9.55 -2.21 7.56
CA ASP A 121 9.96 -0.85 7.70
C ASP A 121 10.36 -0.39 9.10
N GLY A 122 11.44 0.39 9.16
CA GLY A 122 11.78 1.19 10.30
C GLY A 122 12.50 2.46 9.86
N SER A 123 11.79 3.57 9.82
CA SER A 123 12.42 4.88 9.70
C SER A 123 11.91 5.82 10.79
N GLN A 124 12.85 6.53 11.38
CA GLN A 124 12.57 7.64 12.31
C GLN A 124 12.62 8.94 11.54
N ARG A 125 11.68 9.90 11.78
CA ARG A 125 12.03 11.27 12.15
C ARG A 125 11.02 12.33 11.78
N GLU A 126 11.18 13.52 12.39
CA GLU A 126 10.50 14.79 12.20
C GLU A 126 8.99 14.71 12.35
N LEU A 127 8.58 14.58 13.59
CA LEU A 127 7.25 14.17 14.03
C LEU A 127 6.14 15.15 13.69
N GLY A 128 6.44 16.44 13.55
CA GLY A 128 5.43 17.48 13.39
C GLY A 128 5.20 17.95 11.96
N ILE A 129 6.26 18.07 11.18
CA ILE A 129 6.23 18.70 9.86
C ILE A 129 5.36 17.98 8.84
N PRO A 130 5.46 16.63 8.66
CA PRO A 130 4.62 15.94 7.69
C PRO A 130 3.13 16.13 7.93
N THR A 131 2.70 16.21 9.19
CA THR A 131 1.27 16.34 9.53
C THR A 131 0.70 17.70 9.16
N VAL A 132 1.44 18.77 9.37
CA VAL A 132 1.04 20.13 8.98
C VAL A 132 1.09 20.29 7.47
N LEU A 133 2.18 19.84 6.83
CA LEU A 133 2.33 19.90 5.39
C LEU A 133 1.30 19.06 4.65
N ASP A 134 0.94 17.88 5.15
CA ASP A 134 -0.15 17.08 4.58
C ASP A 134 -1.48 17.86 4.55
N ARG A 135 -1.81 18.57 5.63
CA ARG A 135 -3.05 19.37 5.69
C ARG A 135 -3.03 20.56 4.74
N LEU A 136 -1.89 21.21 4.61
CA LEU A 136 -1.71 22.40 3.78
C LEU A 136 -1.66 22.04 2.29
N ILE A 137 -0.88 21.03 1.92
CA ILE A 137 -0.53 20.75 0.53
C ILE A 137 -1.47 19.75 -0.11
N ASP A 138 -1.97 18.73 0.64
CA ASP A 138 -2.79 17.66 0.06
C ASP A 138 -4.03 18.16 -0.71
N PRO A 139 -4.76 19.20 -0.26
CA PRO A 139 -5.90 19.74 -1.01
C PRO A 139 -5.53 20.31 -2.38
N THR A 140 -4.27 20.69 -2.60
CA THR A 140 -3.79 21.30 -3.87
C THR A 140 -3.44 20.26 -4.93
N PHE A 141 -3.35 18.99 -4.59
CA PHE A 141 -3.00 17.93 -5.54
C PHE A 141 -4.17 17.52 -6.43
N SER A 142 -3.82 17.06 -7.64
CA SER A 142 -4.74 16.47 -8.60
C SER A 142 -5.67 15.43 -7.98
N ASN A 143 -6.93 15.43 -8.40
CA ASN A 143 -7.90 14.40 -8.01
C ASN A 143 -7.59 13.02 -8.56
N HIS A 144 -6.76 12.92 -9.58
CA HIS A 144 -6.29 11.69 -10.20
C HIS A 144 -5.06 11.07 -9.52
N SER A 145 -4.49 11.77 -8.52
CA SER A 145 -3.42 11.27 -7.66
C SER A 145 -4.00 10.61 -6.42
N HIS A 146 -3.71 9.33 -6.20
CA HIS A 146 -4.30 8.52 -5.14
C HIS A 146 -3.29 7.97 -4.13
N GLY A 147 -2.00 7.89 -4.50
CA GLY A 147 -0.96 7.31 -3.65
C GLY A 147 -0.49 8.26 -2.55
N PHE A 148 -0.25 7.73 -1.35
CA PHE A 148 0.31 8.48 -0.21
C PHE A 148 -0.53 9.68 0.27
N ARG A 149 -1.80 9.72 -0.03
CA ARG A 149 -2.70 10.81 0.34
C ARG A 149 -3.67 10.41 1.44
N PRO A 150 -3.99 11.32 2.39
CA PRO A 150 -5.00 11.08 3.41
C PRO A 150 -6.37 10.76 2.78
N GLY A 151 -7.07 9.76 3.32
CA GLY A 151 -8.40 9.38 2.85
C GLY A 151 -8.48 8.70 1.49
N ARG A 152 -7.39 8.61 0.70
CA ARG A 152 -7.36 7.97 -0.61
C ARG A 152 -6.74 6.56 -0.53
N ARG A 153 -7.25 5.64 -1.35
CA ARG A 153 -6.86 4.23 -1.35
C ARG A 153 -6.51 3.74 -2.74
N ALA A 154 -5.73 2.66 -2.81
CA ALA A 154 -5.46 1.97 -4.08
C ALA A 154 -6.76 1.56 -4.82
N HIS A 155 -7.82 1.26 -4.07
CA HIS A 155 -9.14 0.97 -4.63
C HIS A 155 -9.70 2.12 -5.45
N ASP A 156 -9.48 3.37 -5.06
CA ASP A 156 -10.00 4.54 -5.76
C ASP A 156 -9.31 4.70 -7.11
N ALA A 157 -7.99 4.50 -7.16
CA ALA A 157 -7.24 4.46 -8.41
C ALA A 157 -7.72 3.34 -9.34
N VAL A 158 -7.98 2.14 -8.80
CA VAL A 158 -8.49 1.00 -9.59
C VAL A 158 -9.92 1.25 -10.10
N LYS A 159 -10.78 1.88 -9.29
CA LYS A 159 -12.14 2.27 -9.72
C LYS A 159 -12.08 3.31 -10.84
N ALA A 160 -11.22 4.33 -10.73
CA ALA A 160 -10.99 5.32 -11.77
C ALA A 160 -10.50 4.67 -13.08
N ALA A 161 -9.49 3.80 -13.00
CA ALA A 161 -8.99 3.03 -14.11
C ALA A 161 -10.10 2.20 -14.81
N ARG A 162 -10.92 1.51 -14.03
CA ARG A 162 -12.08 0.75 -14.54
C ARG A 162 -13.07 1.66 -15.25
N ALA A 163 -13.40 2.83 -14.69
CA ALA A 163 -14.33 3.78 -15.29
C ALA A 163 -13.80 4.31 -16.63
N TYR A 164 -12.51 4.61 -16.74
CA TYR A 164 -11.91 5.06 -18.00
C TYR A 164 -11.92 3.98 -19.07
N VAL A 165 -11.65 2.73 -18.72
CA VAL A 165 -11.74 1.61 -19.69
C VAL A 165 -13.19 1.34 -20.08
N GLN A 166 -14.15 1.47 -19.16
CA GLN A 166 -15.58 1.34 -19.42
C GLN A 166 -16.08 2.44 -20.35
N SER A 167 -15.54 3.67 -20.28
CA SER A 167 -15.88 4.76 -21.21
C SER A 167 -15.25 4.63 -22.61
N GLY A 168 -14.57 3.51 -22.90
CA GLY A 168 -14.01 3.22 -24.22
C GLY A 168 -12.50 3.50 -24.36
N LYS A 169 -11.81 4.03 -23.35
CA LYS A 169 -10.36 4.26 -23.36
C LYS A 169 -9.61 2.97 -23.06
N ARG A 170 -9.49 2.09 -24.05
CA ARG A 170 -9.00 0.71 -23.89
C ARG A 170 -7.49 0.53 -24.02
N VAL A 171 -6.77 1.58 -24.34
CA VAL A 171 -5.30 1.59 -24.38
C VAL A 171 -4.78 2.31 -23.16
N VAL A 172 -3.77 1.75 -22.51
CA VAL A 172 -3.08 2.34 -21.35
C VAL A 172 -1.62 2.64 -21.70
N VAL A 173 -1.19 3.82 -21.32
CA VAL A 173 0.22 4.20 -21.22
C VAL A 173 0.61 3.93 -19.77
N ASP A 174 1.28 2.82 -19.53
CA ASP A 174 1.74 2.39 -18.21
C ASP A 174 3.18 2.86 -18.03
N VAL A 175 3.39 3.81 -17.12
CA VAL A 175 4.69 4.45 -16.88
C VAL A 175 5.24 4.05 -15.52
N ASP A 176 6.45 3.46 -15.55
CA ASP A 176 7.27 3.13 -14.36
C ASP A 176 8.51 4.05 -14.38
N LEU A 177 8.79 4.71 -13.27
CA LEU A 177 9.96 5.58 -13.16
C LEU A 177 11.18 4.80 -12.65
N ALA A 178 12.34 5.03 -13.29
CA ALA A 178 13.57 4.34 -12.92
C ALA A 178 14.16 4.91 -11.63
N LYS A 179 14.14 4.12 -10.55
CA LYS A 179 14.71 4.49 -9.24
C LYS A 179 14.22 5.86 -8.75
N PHE A 180 12.92 6.11 -8.85
CA PHE A 180 12.32 7.43 -8.59
C PHE A 180 12.85 8.09 -7.31
N PHE A 181 12.74 7.42 -6.15
CA PHE A 181 13.17 7.98 -4.86
C PHE A 181 14.67 8.27 -4.77
N ASP A 182 15.49 7.62 -5.58
CA ASP A 182 16.96 7.81 -5.59
C ASP A 182 17.39 8.95 -6.54
N ARG A 183 16.48 9.46 -7.37
CA ARG A 183 16.74 10.45 -8.43
C ARG A 183 16.03 11.78 -8.26
N VAL A 184 15.32 11.98 -7.16
CA VAL A 184 14.65 13.26 -6.88
C VAL A 184 15.69 14.37 -6.80
N ASN A 185 15.63 15.32 -7.71
CA ASN A 185 16.50 16.50 -7.67
C ASN A 185 16.05 17.46 -6.57
N HIS A 186 16.94 17.77 -5.62
CA HIS A 186 16.62 18.58 -4.44
C HIS A 186 16.24 20.00 -4.81
N ASP A 187 16.91 20.62 -5.79
CA ASP A 187 16.67 22.02 -6.15
C ASP A 187 15.31 22.19 -6.81
N ILE A 188 14.97 21.30 -7.75
CA ILE A 188 13.67 21.28 -8.40
C ILE A 188 12.57 21.05 -7.35
N LEU A 189 12.76 20.11 -6.44
CA LEU A 189 11.79 19.83 -5.39
C LEU A 189 11.58 21.04 -4.45
N ILE A 190 12.67 21.67 -3.99
CA ILE A 190 12.59 22.87 -3.13
C ILE A 190 11.93 24.04 -3.87
N GLU A 191 12.18 24.21 -5.15
CA GLU A 191 11.49 25.23 -5.96
C GLU A 191 9.97 24.97 -6.01
N ARG A 192 9.54 23.72 -6.18
CA ARG A 192 8.11 23.35 -6.15
C ARG A 192 7.47 23.58 -4.79
N LEU A 193 8.21 23.33 -3.71
CA LEU A 193 7.77 23.63 -2.35
C LEU A 193 7.64 25.13 -2.10
N LYS A 194 8.58 25.96 -2.57
CA LYS A 194 8.51 27.44 -2.44
C LYS A 194 7.25 28.05 -3.07
N ARG A 195 6.67 27.41 -4.08
CA ARG A 195 5.40 27.85 -4.67
C ARG A 195 4.20 27.68 -3.72
N ARG A 196 4.34 26.84 -2.68
CA ARG A 196 3.26 26.43 -1.76
C ARG A 196 3.54 26.80 -0.31
N ILE A 197 4.78 27.02 0.06
CA ILE A 197 5.26 27.28 1.43
C ILE A 197 6.07 28.55 1.42
N ASP A 198 5.61 29.57 2.17
CA ASP A 198 6.34 30.83 2.34
C ASP A 198 7.29 30.82 3.55
N ASP A 199 7.28 29.74 4.37
CA ASP A 199 8.14 29.63 5.57
C ASP A 199 9.55 29.15 5.20
N ALA A 200 10.51 30.08 5.21
CA ALA A 200 11.90 29.79 4.91
C ALA A 200 12.56 28.84 5.93
N ALA A 201 12.09 28.79 7.19
CA ALA A 201 12.65 27.91 8.19
C ALA A 201 12.24 26.45 7.90
N VAL A 202 10.98 26.23 7.53
CA VAL A 202 10.49 24.91 7.10
C VAL A 202 11.22 24.45 5.84
N LEU A 203 11.40 25.30 4.84
CA LEU A 203 12.13 24.95 3.61
C LEU A 203 13.59 24.59 3.88
N ARG A 204 14.27 25.32 4.77
CA ARG A 204 15.65 24.99 5.20
C ARG A 204 15.71 23.63 5.89
N LEU A 205 14.74 23.35 6.74
CA LEU A 205 14.68 22.07 7.47
C LEU A 205 14.42 20.90 6.52
N ILE A 206 13.50 21.04 5.55
CA ILE A 206 13.29 20.04 4.50
C ILE A 206 14.58 19.83 3.70
N ARG A 207 15.28 20.89 3.33
CA ARG A 207 16.55 20.79 2.60
C ARG A 207 17.61 20.07 3.42
N ALA A 208 17.68 20.35 4.72
CA ALA A 208 18.61 19.67 5.63
C ALA A 208 18.28 18.18 5.75
N ASP A 209 16.99 17.79 5.79
CA ASP A 209 16.57 16.36 5.81
C ASP A 209 16.93 15.65 4.49
N LEU A 210 16.76 16.29 3.36
CA LEU A 210 17.17 15.75 2.06
C LEU A 210 18.68 15.51 1.98
N ASN A 211 19.48 16.41 2.56
CA ASN A 211 20.95 16.37 2.54
C ASN A 211 21.54 15.51 3.68
N ALA A 212 20.73 15.01 4.62
CA ALA A 212 21.22 14.30 5.82
C ALA A 212 21.99 12.99 5.53
N GLY A 213 21.99 12.53 4.28
CA GLY A 213 22.74 11.36 3.86
C GLY A 213 22.12 10.02 4.29
N ILE A 214 22.79 8.95 3.91
CA ILE A 214 22.43 7.58 4.30
C ILE A 214 23.65 6.94 4.97
N MET A 215 23.43 6.33 6.12
CA MET A 215 24.42 5.46 6.74
C MET A 215 24.25 4.04 6.23
N ASP A 216 25.25 3.52 5.53
CA ASP A 216 25.34 2.16 5.03
C ASP A 216 26.63 1.50 5.55
N GLY A 217 26.49 0.40 6.28
CA GLY A 217 27.63 -0.29 6.86
C GLY A 217 28.51 0.54 7.82
N GLY A 218 27.99 1.61 8.43
CA GLY A 218 28.73 2.52 9.31
C GLY A 218 29.36 3.73 8.60
N VAL A 219 29.29 3.79 7.25
CA VAL A 219 29.77 4.93 6.46
C VAL A 219 28.59 5.82 6.10
N VAL A 220 28.74 7.13 6.28
CA VAL A 220 27.75 8.13 5.85
C VAL A 220 28.03 8.48 4.39
N ILE A 221 27.06 8.21 3.54
CA ILE A 221 27.07 8.59 2.12
C ILE A 221 26.27 9.88 1.99
N GLU A 222 26.93 10.97 1.64
CA GLU A 222 26.27 12.24 1.33
C GLU A 222 25.36 12.10 0.11
N ARG A 223 24.33 12.93 0.04
CA ARG A 223 23.36 12.94 -1.04
C ARG A 223 23.18 14.35 -1.58
N ASP A 224 23.34 14.46 -2.88
CA ASP A 224 23.00 15.63 -3.68
C ASP A 224 21.65 15.47 -4.41
N GLN A 225 21.10 14.23 -4.41
CA GLN A 225 19.83 13.87 -5.01
C GLN A 225 19.16 12.70 -4.28
N GLY A 226 17.87 12.54 -4.51
CA GLY A 226 17.05 11.48 -3.92
C GLY A 226 16.44 11.84 -2.58
N THR A 227 15.43 11.07 -2.18
CA THR A 227 14.78 11.16 -0.87
C THR A 227 15.02 9.90 -0.07
N PRO A 228 15.15 9.96 1.26
CA PRO A 228 15.33 8.77 2.08
C PRO A 228 14.16 7.79 1.88
N GLN A 229 14.44 6.56 1.41
CA GLN A 229 13.39 5.56 1.27
C GLN A 229 12.87 5.14 2.67
N GLY A 230 11.59 5.45 2.93
CA GLY A 230 10.93 5.19 4.21
C GLY A 230 10.91 6.39 5.15
N GLY A 231 11.48 7.53 4.77
CA GLY A 231 11.31 8.79 5.50
C GLY A 231 9.85 9.24 5.55
N PRO A 232 9.39 9.88 6.61
CA PRO A 232 8.00 10.30 6.77
C PRO A 232 7.58 11.38 5.77
N LEU A 233 8.51 12.23 5.31
CA LEU A 233 8.29 13.27 4.31
C LEU A 233 8.31 12.75 2.87
N SER A 234 9.07 11.70 2.58
CA SER A 234 9.30 11.23 1.22
C SER A 234 8.02 10.96 0.41
N PRO A 235 6.91 10.42 0.98
CA PRO A 235 5.66 10.26 0.26
C PRO A 235 5.01 11.58 -0.17
N LEU A 236 5.00 12.59 0.71
CA LEU A 236 4.47 13.92 0.41
C LEU A 236 5.33 14.62 -0.64
N LEU A 237 6.66 14.60 -0.47
CA LEU A 237 7.62 15.21 -1.39
C LEU A 237 7.54 14.59 -2.79
N ALA A 238 7.32 13.27 -2.88
CA ALA A 238 7.06 12.58 -4.13
C ALA A 238 5.81 13.14 -4.84
N ASN A 239 4.72 13.34 -4.11
CA ASN A 239 3.51 13.93 -4.67
C ASN A 239 3.70 15.39 -5.09
N VAL A 240 4.45 16.19 -4.31
CA VAL A 240 4.78 17.58 -4.68
C VAL A 240 5.52 17.64 -6.01
N LEU A 241 6.52 16.78 -6.21
CA LEU A 241 7.32 16.76 -7.43
C LEU A 241 6.50 16.32 -8.65
N LEU A 242 5.64 15.29 -8.48
CA LEU A 242 4.86 14.70 -9.57
C LEU A 242 3.56 15.45 -9.89
N ASP A 243 3.13 16.39 -9.05
CA ASP A 243 1.90 17.15 -9.28
C ASP A 243 1.97 18.06 -10.53
N ASP A 244 3.15 18.51 -10.92
CA ASP A 244 3.32 19.27 -12.17
C ASP A 244 2.93 18.40 -13.38
N VAL A 245 3.30 17.12 -13.38
CA VAL A 245 2.91 16.17 -14.43
C VAL A 245 1.41 15.87 -14.37
N ASP A 246 0.86 15.70 -13.17
CA ASP A 246 -0.58 15.47 -12.98
C ASP A 246 -1.38 16.65 -13.54
N LYS A 247 -1.02 17.89 -13.21
CA LYS A 247 -1.68 19.10 -13.69
C LYS A 247 -1.53 19.32 -15.19
N ALA A 248 -0.37 18.96 -15.74
CA ALA A 248 -0.16 19.00 -17.19
C ALA A 248 -1.05 17.99 -17.93
N LEU A 249 -1.29 16.80 -17.34
CA LEU A 249 -2.23 15.80 -17.85
C LEU A 249 -3.69 16.30 -17.75
N GLU A 250 -4.07 16.88 -16.61
CA GLU A 250 -5.40 17.49 -16.39
C GLU A 250 -5.69 18.62 -17.39
N ALA A 251 -4.77 19.55 -17.56
CA ALA A 251 -4.91 20.70 -18.48
C ALA A 251 -5.16 20.26 -19.92
N ARG A 252 -4.72 19.06 -20.31
CA ARG A 252 -4.97 18.47 -21.63
C ARG A 252 -6.16 17.50 -21.67
N GLY A 253 -6.91 17.38 -20.59
CA GLY A 253 -8.09 16.52 -20.51
C GLY A 253 -7.80 15.02 -20.58
N TYR A 254 -6.59 14.59 -20.25
CA TYR A 254 -6.27 13.18 -20.21
C TYR A 254 -6.90 12.48 -19.01
N SER A 255 -7.40 11.27 -19.23
CA SER A 255 -7.83 10.38 -18.15
C SER A 255 -6.66 9.57 -17.64
N PHE A 256 -6.33 9.75 -16.37
CA PHE A 256 -5.20 9.03 -15.77
C PHE A 256 -5.48 8.67 -14.31
N ALA A 257 -4.72 7.74 -13.78
CA ALA A 257 -4.70 7.40 -12.38
C ALA A 257 -3.25 7.18 -11.95
N ARG A 258 -2.78 8.01 -11.03
CA ARG A 258 -1.45 7.89 -10.44
C ARG A 258 -1.53 7.36 -9.01
N TYR A 259 -0.67 6.42 -8.68
CA TYR A 259 -0.49 5.92 -7.32
C TYR A 259 1.00 5.89 -6.98
N ALA A 260 1.46 6.88 -6.23
CA ALA A 260 2.89 7.15 -6.01
C ALA A 260 3.61 7.42 -7.35
N ASP A 261 4.61 6.61 -7.68
CA ASP A 261 5.39 6.63 -8.92
C ASP A 261 4.74 5.86 -10.09
N ASP A 262 3.76 4.98 -9.81
CA ASP A 262 3.00 4.26 -10.84
C ASP A 262 1.94 5.18 -11.48
N CYS A 263 2.11 5.57 -12.75
CA CYS A 263 1.16 6.42 -13.50
C CYS A 263 0.61 5.68 -14.72
N ASN A 264 -0.72 5.60 -14.81
CA ASN A 264 -1.44 5.00 -15.93
C ASN A 264 -2.32 6.05 -16.61
N VAL A 265 -2.04 6.35 -17.88
CA VAL A 265 -2.86 7.24 -18.72
C VAL A 265 -3.68 6.42 -19.71
N TYR A 266 -4.99 6.69 -19.79
CA TYR A 266 -5.94 5.92 -20.59
C TYR A 266 -6.35 6.68 -21.83
N VAL A 267 -6.19 6.07 -23.00
CA VAL A 267 -6.45 6.66 -24.32
C VAL A 267 -7.25 5.71 -25.23
N GLY A 268 -7.76 6.27 -26.34
CA GLY A 268 -8.60 5.50 -27.29
C GLY A 268 -7.79 4.65 -28.28
N SER A 269 -6.53 4.99 -28.57
CA SER A 269 -5.74 4.30 -29.60
C SER A 269 -4.26 4.20 -29.22
N VAL A 270 -3.55 3.22 -29.77
CA VAL A 270 -2.11 3.03 -29.57
C VAL A 270 -1.32 4.24 -30.03
N LYS A 271 -1.66 4.79 -31.21
CA LYS A 271 -1.00 6.00 -31.77
C LYS A 271 -1.14 7.22 -30.82
N ALA A 272 -2.30 7.38 -30.16
CA ALA A 272 -2.48 8.41 -29.14
C ALA A 272 -1.62 8.10 -27.91
N GLY A 273 -1.52 6.85 -27.50
CA GLY A 273 -0.69 6.41 -26.38
C GLY A 273 0.80 6.68 -26.61
N GLU A 274 1.31 6.39 -27.80
CA GLU A 274 2.72 6.66 -28.15
C GLU A 274 3.05 8.15 -28.10
N ARG A 275 2.15 9.01 -28.62
CA ARG A 275 2.31 10.47 -28.49
C ARG A 275 2.32 10.94 -27.03
N VAL A 276 1.44 10.40 -26.19
CA VAL A 276 1.41 10.70 -24.76
C VAL A 276 2.67 10.23 -24.07
N LEU A 277 3.17 9.03 -24.37
CA LEU A 277 4.41 8.52 -23.81
C LEU A 277 5.61 9.38 -24.19
N GLY A 278 5.70 9.81 -25.46
CA GLY A 278 6.74 10.73 -25.93
C GLY A 278 6.70 12.06 -25.19
N TRP A 279 5.51 12.62 -24.98
CA TRP A 279 5.34 13.85 -24.22
C TRP A 279 5.65 13.68 -22.72
N LEU A 280 5.26 12.59 -22.10
CA LEU A 280 5.61 12.29 -20.71
C LEU A 280 7.13 12.15 -20.51
N ARG A 281 7.87 11.60 -21.49
CA ARG A 281 9.35 11.59 -21.44
C ARG A 281 9.93 13.00 -21.31
N MET A 282 9.38 13.95 -22.04
CA MET A 282 9.83 15.36 -21.93
C MET A 282 9.51 15.92 -20.54
N LEU A 283 8.28 15.78 -20.07
CA LEU A 283 7.87 16.29 -18.76
C LEU A 283 8.68 15.69 -17.60
N TYR A 284 8.89 14.39 -17.60
CA TYR A 284 9.75 13.75 -16.59
C TYR A 284 11.22 14.15 -16.74
N GLY A 285 11.69 14.39 -17.97
CA GLY A 285 13.03 14.92 -18.24
C GLY A 285 13.27 16.30 -17.63
N GLU A 286 12.28 17.20 -17.70
CA GLU A 286 12.31 18.52 -17.02
C GLU A 286 12.48 18.38 -15.49
N LEU A 287 11.92 17.33 -14.91
CA LEU A 287 12.07 17.00 -13.49
C LEU A 287 13.36 16.20 -13.19
N LYS A 288 14.24 16.00 -14.18
CA LYS A 288 15.43 15.13 -14.11
C LYS A 288 15.11 13.68 -13.72
N LEU A 289 13.90 13.23 -14.00
CA LEU A 289 13.46 11.86 -13.82
C LEU A 289 13.56 11.08 -15.13
N GLN A 290 13.69 9.76 -15.02
CA GLN A 290 13.79 8.88 -16.19
C GLN A 290 12.71 7.80 -16.17
N ILE A 291 12.07 7.61 -17.32
CA ILE A 291 11.13 6.49 -17.52
C ILE A 291 11.94 5.19 -17.65
N ASN A 292 11.46 4.14 -17.01
CA ASN A 292 12.00 2.79 -17.16
C ASN A 292 11.40 2.16 -18.43
N GLU A 293 12.12 2.28 -19.55
CA GLU A 293 11.66 1.80 -20.86
C GLU A 293 11.36 0.28 -20.89
N ALA A 294 12.08 -0.52 -20.09
CA ALA A 294 11.85 -1.95 -20.04
C ALA A 294 10.53 -2.35 -19.34
N LYS A 295 9.97 -1.47 -18.53
CA LYS A 295 8.74 -1.73 -17.77
C LYS A 295 7.55 -0.90 -18.24
N SER A 296 7.84 0.27 -18.83
CA SER A 296 6.80 1.15 -19.37
C SER A 296 6.32 0.64 -20.73
N ALA A 297 5.04 0.78 -21.01
CA ALA A 297 4.49 0.28 -22.26
C ALA A 297 3.19 0.99 -22.64
N VAL A 298 2.96 1.13 -23.95
CA VAL A 298 1.65 1.43 -24.53
C VAL A 298 1.01 0.13 -24.96
N CYS A 299 -0.08 -0.27 -24.30
CA CYS A 299 -0.70 -1.57 -24.56
C CYS A 299 -2.19 -1.56 -24.24
N SER A 300 -2.87 -2.70 -24.45
CA SER A 300 -4.24 -2.87 -24.00
C SER A 300 -4.34 -2.72 -22.48
N ALA A 301 -5.29 -1.91 -22.00
CA ALA A 301 -5.62 -1.78 -20.59
C ALA A 301 -6.27 -3.07 -20.04
N VAL A 302 -6.88 -3.88 -20.92
CA VAL A 302 -7.46 -5.18 -20.58
C VAL A 302 -6.32 -6.19 -20.38
N GLY A 303 -6.28 -6.82 -19.20
CA GLY A 303 -5.22 -7.76 -18.81
C GLY A 303 -3.96 -7.09 -18.25
N ARG A 304 -3.75 -5.79 -18.47
CA ARG A 304 -2.60 -5.08 -17.88
C ARG A 304 -2.77 -4.96 -16.36
N LYS A 305 -1.68 -5.18 -15.66
CA LYS A 305 -1.65 -5.12 -14.19
C LYS A 305 -1.55 -3.66 -13.73
N PHE A 306 -2.47 -3.24 -12.85
CA PHE A 306 -2.38 -1.99 -12.10
C PHE A 306 -2.68 -2.25 -10.61
N LEU A 307 -1.79 -1.88 -9.72
CA LEU A 307 -1.92 -2.06 -8.26
C LEU A 307 -2.34 -3.48 -7.83
N GLY A 308 -1.86 -4.50 -8.56
CA GLY A 308 -2.19 -5.90 -8.28
C GLY A 308 -3.49 -6.40 -8.87
N TYR A 309 -4.29 -5.53 -9.43
CA TYR A 309 -5.48 -5.89 -10.21
C TYR A 309 -5.17 -6.00 -11.71
N ALA A 310 -6.08 -6.62 -12.43
CA ALA A 310 -6.16 -6.59 -13.89
C ALA A 310 -7.61 -6.37 -14.28
N LEU A 311 -7.86 -5.61 -15.34
CA LEU A 311 -9.19 -5.39 -15.87
C LEU A 311 -9.53 -6.45 -16.92
N TRP A 312 -10.77 -6.88 -16.99
CA TRP A 312 -11.27 -7.78 -18.02
C TRP A 312 -12.68 -7.39 -18.45
N VAL A 313 -13.07 -7.76 -19.66
CA VAL A 313 -14.38 -7.43 -20.22
C VAL A 313 -15.27 -8.65 -20.14
N ALA A 314 -16.39 -8.55 -19.44
CA ALA A 314 -17.40 -9.59 -19.32
C ALA A 314 -18.33 -9.61 -20.54
N LYS A 315 -19.18 -10.66 -20.64
CA LYS A 315 -20.30 -10.69 -21.59
C LYS A 315 -21.17 -9.44 -21.33
N GLY A 316 -21.57 -8.72 -22.40
CA GLY A 316 -22.29 -7.44 -22.28
C GLY A 316 -21.38 -6.21 -22.19
N ARG A 317 -20.07 -6.34 -22.47
CA ARG A 317 -19.07 -5.25 -22.50
C ARG A 317 -18.80 -4.56 -21.16
N GLU A 318 -19.28 -5.11 -20.05
CA GLU A 318 -18.98 -4.59 -18.72
C GLU A 318 -17.50 -4.85 -18.36
N VAL A 319 -16.80 -3.80 -17.91
CA VAL A 319 -15.42 -3.92 -17.43
C VAL A 319 -15.42 -4.31 -15.96
N LYS A 320 -14.75 -5.41 -15.64
CA LYS A 320 -14.65 -5.98 -14.28
C LYS A 320 -13.20 -6.05 -13.81
N CYS A 321 -13.03 -6.09 -12.50
CA CYS A 321 -11.72 -6.27 -11.88
C CYS A 321 -11.46 -7.74 -11.60
N ALA A 322 -10.23 -8.19 -11.83
CA ALA A 322 -9.68 -9.48 -11.42
C ALA A 322 -8.40 -9.28 -10.62
N VAL A 323 -8.00 -10.29 -9.87
CA VAL A 323 -6.66 -10.32 -9.26
C VAL A 323 -5.63 -10.63 -10.35
N ALA A 324 -4.60 -9.80 -10.47
CA ALA A 324 -3.54 -10.03 -11.45
C ALA A 324 -2.79 -11.35 -11.18
N HIS A 325 -2.38 -12.06 -12.23
CA HIS A 325 -1.73 -13.37 -12.16
C HIS A 325 -0.50 -13.38 -11.21
N LYS A 326 0.34 -12.35 -11.29
CA LYS A 326 1.50 -12.20 -10.38
C LYS A 326 1.08 -12.09 -8.91
N ALA A 327 -0.05 -11.43 -8.61
CA ALA A 327 -0.56 -11.31 -7.25
C ALA A 327 -1.07 -12.66 -6.71
N LEU A 328 -1.74 -13.46 -7.55
CA LEU A 328 -2.14 -14.84 -7.23
C LEU A 328 -0.92 -15.74 -6.97
N GLY A 329 0.12 -15.61 -7.80
CA GLY A 329 1.39 -16.30 -7.61
C GLY A 329 2.04 -15.99 -6.26
N ASN A 330 2.13 -14.71 -5.93
CA ASN A 330 2.65 -14.23 -4.65
C ASN A 330 1.81 -14.72 -3.45
N PHE A 331 0.47 -14.70 -3.57
CA PHE A 331 -0.42 -15.27 -2.57
C PHE A 331 -0.09 -16.74 -2.31
N LYS A 332 -0.08 -17.56 -3.38
CA LYS A 332 0.23 -18.99 -3.26
C LYS A 332 1.63 -19.24 -2.68
N ALA A 333 2.62 -18.45 -3.06
CA ALA A 333 3.97 -18.55 -2.51
C ALA A 333 3.98 -18.25 -1.00
N ARG A 334 3.29 -17.19 -0.55
CA ARG A 334 3.21 -16.84 0.87
C ARG A 334 2.46 -17.89 1.68
N ILE A 335 1.33 -18.41 1.16
CA ILE A 335 0.62 -19.51 1.80
C ILE A 335 1.50 -20.74 1.94
N ARG A 336 2.30 -21.11 0.89
CA ARG A 336 3.25 -22.24 0.99
C ARG A 336 4.25 -22.04 2.13
N GLN A 337 4.76 -20.81 2.31
CA GLN A 337 5.67 -20.49 3.43
C GLN A 337 5.00 -20.67 4.80
N LEU A 338 3.79 -20.12 4.95
CA LEU A 338 3.02 -20.19 6.21
C LEU A 338 2.52 -21.60 6.54
N THR A 339 2.37 -22.45 5.51
CA THR A 339 1.85 -23.82 5.62
C THR A 339 2.91 -24.88 5.30
N ARG A 340 4.15 -24.69 5.78
CA ARG A 340 5.19 -25.72 5.66
C ARG A 340 4.85 -26.92 6.56
N ARG A 341 4.88 -28.13 5.99
CA ARG A 341 4.58 -29.38 6.74
C ARG A 341 5.61 -29.69 7.85
N SER A 342 6.81 -29.17 7.72
CA SER A 342 7.91 -29.37 8.69
C SER A 342 8.08 -28.19 9.66
N GLY A 343 7.06 -27.32 9.81
CA GLY A 343 7.18 -26.05 10.56
C GLY A 343 7.12 -26.19 12.09
N GLY A 344 6.90 -27.38 12.65
CA GLY A 344 6.83 -27.59 14.10
C GLY A 344 5.65 -26.93 14.82
N CYS A 345 4.66 -26.37 14.09
CA CYS A 345 3.54 -25.63 14.65
C CYS A 345 2.28 -26.49 14.71
N SER A 346 1.45 -26.32 15.74
CA SER A 346 0.12 -26.91 15.80
C SER A 346 -0.81 -26.35 14.72
N MET A 347 -1.94 -27.04 14.42
CA MET A 347 -2.92 -26.56 13.43
C MET A 347 -3.51 -25.20 13.85
N VAL A 348 -3.76 -24.99 15.12
CA VAL A 348 -4.26 -23.71 15.68
C VAL A 348 -3.26 -22.59 15.38
N GLN A 349 -1.98 -22.77 15.69
CA GLN A 349 -0.93 -21.80 15.39
C GLN A 349 -0.78 -21.51 13.90
N VAL A 350 -0.95 -22.51 13.04
CA VAL A 350 -0.93 -22.31 11.58
C VAL A 350 -2.11 -21.44 11.16
N VAL A 351 -3.31 -21.70 11.67
CA VAL A 351 -4.51 -20.89 11.38
C VAL A 351 -4.38 -19.46 11.90
N GLU A 352 -3.88 -19.28 13.12
CA GLU A 352 -3.61 -17.95 13.69
C GLU A 352 -2.65 -17.13 12.83
N ARG A 353 -1.57 -17.73 12.32
CA ARG A 353 -0.62 -17.06 11.40
C ARG A 353 -1.23 -16.76 10.03
N LEU A 354 -2.15 -17.59 9.55
CA LEU A 354 -2.85 -17.40 8.28
C LEU A 354 -3.90 -16.30 8.35
N ARG A 355 -4.62 -16.20 9.46
CA ARG A 355 -5.79 -15.34 9.64
C ARG A 355 -5.53 -13.86 9.24
N PRO A 356 -4.54 -13.15 9.79
CA PRO A 356 -4.30 -11.76 9.45
C PRO A 356 -3.92 -11.59 7.97
N TYR A 357 -3.15 -12.53 7.42
CA TYR A 357 -2.77 -12.50 6.01
C TYR A 357 -3.98 -12.68 5.08
N LEU A 358 -4.84 -13.64 5.35
CA LEU A 358 -6.04 -13.93 4.55
C LEU A 358 -7.03 -12.76 4.60
N LEU A 359 -7.29 -12.21 5.79
CA LEU A 359 -8.19 -11.06 5.96
C LEU A 359 -7.66 -9.82 5.25
N GLY A 360 -6.39 -9.49 5.42
CA GLY A 360 -5.76 -8.37 4.73
C GLY A 360 -5.77 -8.53 3.20
N TRP A 361 -5.51 -9.75 2.72
CA TRP A 361 -5.54 -10.04 1.28
C TRP A 361 -6.95 -9.95 0.69
N LYS A 362 -7.97 -10.50 1.38
CA LYS A 362 -9.38 -10.38 1.01
C LYS A 362 -9.83 -8.92 0.97
N ALA A 363 -9.51 -8.15 1.99
CA ALA A 363 -9.83 -6.72 2.06
C ALA A 363 -9.16 -5.92 0.92
N TYR A 364 -7.90 -6.22 0.61
CA TYR A 364 -7.19 -5.56 -0.49
C TYR A 364 -7.78 -5.88 -1.86
N PHE A 365 -8.18 -7.12 -2.12
CA PHE A 365 -8.73 -7.56 -3.41
C PHE A 365 -10.26 -7.59 -3.45
N ALA A 366 -10.94 -6.83 -2.58
CA ALA A 366 -12.39 -6.78 -2.48
C ALA A 366 -13.10 -6.35 -3.80
N LEU A 367 -12.43 -5.59 -4.67
CA LEU A 367 -12.97 -5.19 -5.97
C LEU A 367 -12.93 -6.30 -7.03
N ALA A 368 -12.26 -7.42 -6.76
CA ALA A 368 -12.12 -8.49 -7.77
C ALA A 368 -13.41 -9.32 -7.88
N GLN A 369 -14.00 -9.30 -9.07
CA GLN A 369 -15.26 -9.96 -9.41
C GLN A 369 -15.00 -11.32 -10.07
N THR A 370 -14.26 -12.21 -9.38
CA THR A 370 -13.83 -13.52 -9.87
C THR A 370 -14.15 -14.64 -8.88
N PRO A 371 -15.44 -14.98 -8.63
CA PRO A 371 -15.84 -15.94 -7.59
C PRO A 371 -15.24 -17.34 -7.76
N LYS A 372 -15.02 -17.80 -9.01
CA LYS A 372 -14.36 -19.09 -9.28
C LYS A 372 -12.91 -19.11 -8.76
N VAL A 373 -12.18 -17.99 -8.89
CA VAL A 373 -10.80 -17.87 -8.40
C VAL A 373 -10.78 -17.95 -6.87
N TRP A 374 -11.70 -17.26 -6.22
CA TRP A 374 -11.82 -17.24 -4.76
C TRP A 374 -12.10 -18.65 -4.19
N ARG A 375 -13.09 -19.33 -4.75
CA ARG A 375 -13.40 -20.72 -4.36
C ARG A 375 -12.21 -21.65 -4.57
N GLY A 376 -11.56 -21.57 -5.71
CA GLY A 376 -10.39 -22.41 -5.99
C GLY A 376 -9.21 -22.14 -5.05
N LEU A 377 -9.00 -20.91 -4.59
CA LEU A 377 -7.99 -20.58 -3.57
C LEU A 377 -8.37 -21.15 -2.20
N ASP A 378 -9.64 -21.07 -1.81
CA ASP A 378 -10.15 -21.64 -0.57
C ASP A 378 -10.00 -23.17 -0.54
N GLU A 379 -10.35 -23.84 -1.63
CA GLU A 379 -10.18 -25.29 -1.78
C GLU A 379 -8.71 -25.70 -1.69
N TRP A 380 -7.85 -25.02 -2.43
CA TRP A 380 -6.42 -25.28 -2.43
C TRP A 380 -5.78 -25.03 -1.05
N LEU A 381 -6.22 -24.00 -0.33
CA LEU A 381 -5.74 -23.73 1.02
C LEU A 381 -6.11 -24.87 1.98
N ARG A 382 -7.39 -25.30 1.99
CA ARG A 382 -7.86 -26.40 2.84
C ARG A 382 -7.21 -27.73 2.48
N HIS A 383 -6.97 -27.99 1.20
CA HIS A 383 -6.17 -29.14 0.76
C HIS A 383 -4.80 -29.16 1.44
N ARG A 384 -4.08 -28.02 1.45
CA ARG A 384 -2.79 -27.90 2.13
C ARG A 384 -2.89 -28.13 3.64
N LEU A 385 -3.92 -27.60 4.30
CA LEU A 385 -4.11 -27.76 5.74
C LEU A 385 -4.42 -29.21 6.11
N ARG A 386 -5.20 -29.93 5.31
CA ARG A 386 -5.40 -31.38 5.47
C ARG A 386 -4.09 -32.17 5.38
N ALA A 387 -3.23 -31.77 4.44
CA ALA A 387 -1.92 -32.38 4.29
C ALA A 387 -1.00 -32.16 5.51
N ILE A 388 -1.12 -30.98 6.17
CA ILE A 388 -0.43 -30.70 7.43
C ILE A 388 -1.01 -31.56 8.55
N GLN A 389 -2.34 -31.69 8.65
CA GLN A 389 -3.01 -32.48 9.68
C GLN A 389 -2.57 -33.96 9.64
N LEU A 390 -2.46 -34.55 8.46
CA LEU A 390 -1.90 -35.90 8.30
C LEU A 390 -0.44 -35.99 8.80
N LYS A 391 0.35 -34.93 8.63
CA LYS A 391 1.73 -34.92 9.17
C LYS A 391 1.74 -34.84 10.68
N HIS A 392 0.79 -34.13 11.30
CA HIS A 392 0.67 -34.03 12.76
C HIS A 392 0.31 -35.40 13.40
N TRP A 393 -0.55 -36.15 12.76
CA TRP A 393 -0.96 -37.48 13.26
C TRP A 393 0.12 -38.54 13.10
N LYS A 394 1.11 -38.34 12.25
CA LYS A 394 2.34 -39.17 12.06
C LYS A 394 2.11 -40.60 11.64
N ARG A 395 1.62 -41.48 12.58
CA ARG A 395 1.49 -42.94 12.41
C ARG A 395 0.11 -43.31 11.90
N SER A 396 0.02 -44.42 11.11
CA SER A 396 -1.26 -44.91 10.58
C SER A 396 -2.28 -45.19 11.67
N SER A 397 -1.86 -45.76 12.81
CA SER A 397 -2.74 -46.01 13.96
C SER A 397 -3.31 -44.71 14.55
N ALA A 398 -2.50 -43.68 14.67
CA ALA A 398 -2.97 -42.39 15.14
C ALA A 398 -3.93 -41.75 14.12
N ILE A 399 -3.61 -41.83 12.83
CA ILE A 399 -4.48 -41.30 11.76
C ILE A 399 -5.86 -42.00 11.85
N TYR A 400 -5.89 -43.31 11.98
CA TYR A 400 -7.15 -44.05 12.12
C TYR A 400 -7.95 -43.59 13.34
N ARG A 401 -7.32 -43.58 14.52
CA ARG A 401 -7.95 -43.16 15.77
C ARG A 401 -8.53 -41.75 15.70
N GLU A 402 -7.73 -40.77 15.25
CA GLU A 402 -8.16 -39.39 15.17
C GLU A 402 -9.31 -39.17 14.16
N LEU A 403 -9.28 -39.90 13.02
CA LEU A 403 -10.38 -39.87 12.07
C LEU A 403 -11.68 -40.49 12.67
N LYS A 404 -11.58 -41.55 13.46
CA LYS A 404 -12.73 -42.11 14.17
C LYS A 404 -13.31 -41.14 15.19
N VAL A 405 -12.45 -40.45 15.96
CA VAL A 405 -12.88 -39.40 16.91
C VAL A 405 -13.60 -38.25 16.18
N LEU A 406 -13.19 -37.95 14.96
CA LEU A 406 -13.84 -36.92 14.12
C LEU A 406 -15.09 -37.40 13.38
N GLY A 407 -15.56 -38.67 13.67
CA GLY A 407 -16.77 -39.21 13.10
C GLY A 407 -16.61 -39.82 11.70
N ALA A 408 -15.40 -40.15 11.27
CA ALA A 408 -15.20 -40.85 10.00
C ALA A 408 -15.79 -42.22 9.96
N ALA A 409 -16.41 -42.61 8.83
CA ALA A 409 -16.80 -43.99 8.56
C ALA A 409 -15.56 -44.91 8.61
N ASP A 410 -15.72 -46.12 9.08
CA ASP A 410 -14.61 -47.05 9.31
C ASP A 410 -13.78 -47.30 8.04
N GLY A 411 -14.43 -47.54 6.91
CA GLY A 411 -13.77 -47.73 5.62
C GLY A 411 -12.90 -46.53 5.21
N VAL A 412 -13.39 -45.29 5.43
CA VAL A 412 -12.63 -44.05 5.14
C VAL A 412 -11.41 -43.95 6.04
N ALA A 413 -11.59 -44.21 7.36
CA ALA A 413 -10.49 -44.13 8.32
C ALA A 413 -9.39 -45.18 8.01
N LYS A 414 -9.77 -46.47 7.72
CA LYS A 414 -8.85 -47.52 7.29
C LYS A 414 -8.10 -47.16 6.00
N GLN A 415 -8.82 -46.70 4.99
CA GLN A 415 -8.24 -46.36 3.69
C GLN A 415 -7.23 -45.21 3.77
N VAL A 416 -7.56 -44.15 4.51
CA VAL A 416 -6.63 -43.00 4.71
C VAL A 416 -5.42 -43.44 5.53
N ALA A 417 -5.61 -44.20 6.59
CA ALA A 417 -4.53 -44.68 7.45
C ALA A 417 -3.58 -45.64 6.69
N GLY A 418 -4.12 -46.60 5.92
CA GLY A 418 -3.32 -47.49 5.09
C GLY A 418 -2.52 -46.79 3.98
N ASN A 419 -3.06 -45.76 3.44
CA ASN A 419 -2.42 -44.92 2.39
C ASN A 419 -1.69 -43.68 2.95
N SER A 420 -1.24 -43.69 4.19
CA SER A 420 -0.65 -42.53 4.88
C SER A 420 0.53 -41.87 4.11
N ARG A 421 1.30 -42.64 3.32
CA ARG A 421 2.38 -42.13 2.47
C ARG A 421 1.87 -41.26 1.31
N ARG A 422 0.65 -41.49 0.81
CA ARG A 422 0.02 -40.71 -0.27
C ARG A 422 -0.75 -39.49 0.29
N TRP A 423 -0.11 -38.79 1.21
CA TRP A 423 -0.70 -37.71 2.01
C TRP A 423 -1.35 -36.58 1.16
N TRP A 424 -0.78 -36.27 0.01
CA TRP A 424 -1.33 -35.21 -0.87
C TRP A 424 -2.65 -35.68 -1.51
N ARG A 425 -2.67 -36.88 -2.07
CA ARG A 425 -3.87 -37.44 -2.67
C ARG A 425 -4.99 -37.64 -1.62
N ASN A 426 -4.66 -38.13 -0.44
CA ASN A 426 -5.62 -38.27 0.64
C ASN A 426 -6.21 -36.95 1.11
N SER A 427 -5.42 -35.87 1.13
CA SER A 427 -5.85 -34.56 1.57
C SER A 427 -6.80 -33.88 0.57
N ASP A 428 -6.83 -34.25 -0.70
CA ASP A 428 -7.79 -33.78 -1.70
C ASP A 428 -9.01 -34.72 -1.84
N GLY A 429 -8.86 -35.98 -1.57
CA GLY A 429 -9.91 -37.00 -1.67
C GLY A 429 -10.72 -37.16 -0.38
N LEU A 430 -10.56 -38.33 0.25
CA LEU A 430 -11.37 -38.81 1.40
C LEU A 430 -11.36 -37.86 2.61
N LEU A 431 -10.28 -37.15 2.87
CA LEU A 431 -10.22 -36.18 3.98
C LEU A 431 -11.17 -35.00 3.86
N LYS A 432 -11.68 -34.72 2.67
CA LYS A 432 -12.70 -33.66 2.50
C LYS A 432 -13.99 -33.97 3.24
N THR A 433 -14.33 -35.24 3.40
CA THR A 433 -15.56 -35.68 4.07
C THR A 433 -15.47 -35.59 5.59
N VAL A 434 -14.26 -35.62 6.15
CA VAL A 434 -14.00 -35.57 7.60
C VAL A 434 -13.51 -34.19 8.02
N LEU A 435 -12.40 -33.69 7.42
CA LEU A 435 -11.89 -32.34 7.65
C LEU A 435 -12.59 -31.36 6.69
N THR A 436 -13.86 -31.11 7.00
CA THR A 436 -14.77 -30.29 6.20
C THR A 436 -14.43 -28.78 6.26
N ILE A 437 -15.20 -28.00 5.54
CA ILE A 437 -15.13 -26.52 5.66
C ILE A 437 -15.45 -26.11 7.09
N ALA A 438 -16.52 -26.66 7.68
CA ALA A 438 -16.95 -26.36 9.04
C ALA A 438 -15.88 -26.72 10.10
N TYR A 439 -15.08 -27.75 9.87
CA TYR A 439 -13.95 -28.08 10.75
C TYR A 439 -12.94 -26.92 10.81
N PHE A 440 -12.54 -26.39 9.66
CA PHE A 440 -11.58 -25.28 9.61
C PHE A 440 -12.20 -23.94 10.07
N ASP A 441 -13.49 -23.72 9.84
CA ASP A 441 -14.20 -22.53 10.34
C ASP A 441 -14.21 -22.51 11.87
N ARG A 442 -14.42 -23.68 12.53
CA ARG A 442 -14.33 -23.83 14.01
C ARG A 442 -12.92 -23.53 14.54
N LEU A 443 -11.88 -23.77 13.75
CA LEU A 443 -10.50 -23.38 14.08
C LEU A 443 -10.23 -21.90 13.85
N GLY A 444 -11.20 -21.12 13.33
CA GLY A 444 -11.07 -19.69 13.06
C GLY A 444 -10.42 -19.35 11.71
N LEU A 445 -10.36 -20.30 10.76
CA LEU A 445 -9.84 -20.03 9.42
C LEU A 445 -10.83 -19.16 8.63
N PRO A 446 -10.45 -17.94 8.18
CA PRO A 446 -11.32 -17.11 7.37
C PRO A 446 -11.56 -17.72 5.98
N ARG A 447 -12.77 -17.55 5.46
CA ARG A 447 -13.07 -17.81 4.04
C ARG A 447 -12.70 -16.59 3.21
N ILE A 448 -12.01 -16.80 2.09
CA ILE A 448 -11.70 -15.74 1.14
C ILE A 448 -12.78 -15.60 0.06
N SER A 449 -13.52 -16.65 -0.22
CA SER A 449 -14.70 -16.63 -1.10
C SER A 449 -15.90 -15.94 -0.47
#